data_e56e73b69ca0a9f9b29c91c2663a97e6
#
_entry.id   e56e73b69ca0a9f9b29c91c2663a97e6
#
_cell.length_a   1.000
_cell.length_b   1.000
_cell.length_c   1.000
_cell.angle_alpha   90.00
_cell.angle_beta   90.00
_cell.angle_gamma   90.00
#
_symmetry.space_group_name_H-M   'P 1'
#
loop_
_entity.id
_entity.type
_entity.pdbx_description
1 polymer ?
#
loop_
_entity_poly.entity_id
_entity_poly.type
_entity_poly.pdbx_seq_one_letter_code
_entity_poly.pdbx_strand_id
1 'polypeptide(L)'
;MKLTPIKSLCLMLISTVFTTHAAINLDRTRIVFPESDKASSLKVDNQSKALPYLALSWIEDEKGQKEDTHFMALPPIQRIEAGASSQVRIVKQAATRQLPKDRESLFYFNLREVPPKSTSASEERSVMQVAMQSRIKLFWRPEAIRKKSGELTEMRMEFTASAKGLTIHNPTPYYITLAWLSKNAKTMLPGFDSLMIAPFATATASTGDYHGSYYSIGYIDDYGALKKVDVQCTGTALCKLTERKIDKDAKAR
;
A
#
# COMPACT_ATOMS: atom_id res chain seq x y z
N MET A 1 24.58 -40.78 52.82
CA MET A 1 24.08 -39.44 52.42
C MET A 1 23.49 -39.57 51.03
N LYS A 2 22.17 -39.53 50.88
CA LYS A 2 21.46 -39.67 49.61
C LYS A 2 21.16 -38.29 49.05
N LEU A 3 21.74 -37.90 47.92
CA LEU A 3 21.40 -36.69 47.21
C LEU A 3 20.10 -36.90 46.43
N THR A 4 19.09 -36.13 46.74
CA THR A 4 17.83 -36.03 45.98
C THR A 4 18.04 -35.17 44.72
N PRO A 5 17.57 -35.61 43.52
CA PRO A 5 17.65 -34.77 42.34
C PRO A 5 16.56 -33.69 42.37
N ILE A 6 16.98 -32.45 42.34
CA ILE A 6 16.12 -31.26 42.14
C ILE A 6 15.54 -31.33 40.72
N LYS A 7 14.24 -31.62 40.65
CA LYS A 7 13.49 -31.56 39.39
C LYS A 7 13.37 -30.08 38.97
N SER A 8 14.13 -29.71 37.97
CA SER A 8 14.06 -28.42 37.29
C SER A 8 12.70 -28.31 36.55
N LEU A 9 11.76 -27.60 37.17
CA LEU A 9 10.48 -27.26 36.57
C LEU A 9 10.72 -26.11 35.60
N CYS A 10 11.01 -26.39 34.34
CA CYS A 10 10.97 -25.39 33.26
C CYS A 10 9.53 -24.95 33.06
N LEU A 11 9.18 -23.83 33.66
CA LEU A 11 7.93 -23.12 33.40
C LEU A 11 7.98 -22.54 31.97
N MET A 12 7.41 -23.27 31.03
CA MET A 12 7.30 -22.84 29.65
C MET A 12 6.27 -21.71 29.56
N LEU A 13 6.75 -20.46 29.60
CA LEU A 13 5.93 -19.28 29.36
C LEU A 13 5.45 -19.31 27.90
N ILE A 14 4.25 -19.83 27.68
CA ILE A 14 3.56 -19.74 26.41
C ILE A 14 3.13 -18.28 26.24
N SER A 15 3.98 -17.48 25.58
CA SER A 15 3.62 -16.13 25.12
C SER A 15 2.53 -16.25 24.08
N THR A 16 1.28 -16.10 24.47
CA THR A 16 0.16 -15.94 23.52
C THR A 16 0.35 -14.61 22.79
N VAL A 17 0.82 -14.68 21.56
CA VAL A 17 0.90 -13.52 20.66
C VAL A 17 -0.53 -13.17 20.26
N PHE A 18 -1.11 -12.18 20.90
CA PHE A 18 -2.36 -11.57 20.45
C PHE A 18 -2.08 -10.79 19.16
N THR A 19 -2.46 -11.34 18.03
CA THR A 19 -2.45 -10.58 16.76
C THR A 19 -3.59 -9.57 16.81
N THR A 20 -3.24 -8.30 17.02
CA THR A 20 -4.19 -7.19 16.86
C THR A 20 -4.40 -6.94 15.39
N HIS A 21 -5.57 -7.26 14.88
CA HIS A 21 -6.00 -6.89 13.53
C HIS A 21 -6.86 -5.63 13.61
N ALA A 22 -6.76 -4.75 12.59
CA ALA A 22 -7.74 -3.69 12.38
C ALA A 22 -9.13 -4.32 12.31
N ALA A 23 -10.11 -3.72 12.99
CA ALA A 23 -11.47 -4.25 12.96
C ALA A 23 -12.12 -4.01 11.59
N ILE A 24 -11.79 -2.89 10.92
CA ILE A 24 -12.33 -2.54 9.62
C ILE A 24 -11.27 -2.71 8.52
N ASN A 25 -11.59 -3.55 7.52
CA ASN A 25 -10.74 -3.84 6.38
C ASN A 25 -11.32 -3.32 5.06
N LEU A 26 -10.43 -2.94 4.14
CA LEU A 26 -10.73 -2.60 2.75
C LEU A 26 -10.43 -3.80 1.83
N ASP A 27 -11.19 -3.93 0.74
CA ASP A 27 -11.02 -4.97 -0.27
C ASP A 27 -9.80 -4.75 -1.18
N ARG A 28 -9.16 -3.59 -1.11
CA ARG A 28 -8.02 -3.22 -1.96
C ARG A 28 -7.05 -2.28 -1.29
N THR A 29 -5.82 -2.20 -1.82
CA THR A 29 -4.72 -1.37 -1.29
C THR A 29 -4.53 -0.06 -2.06
N ARG A 30 -5.23 0.12 -3.18
CA ARG A 30 -5.23 1.33 -4.03
C ARG A 30 -6.47 1.41 -4.87
N ILE A 31 -6.76 2.58 -5.39
CA ILE A 31 -7.86 2.85 -6.27
C ILE A 31 -7.32 3.49 -7.54
N VAL A 32 -7.58 2.90 -8.68
CA VAL A 32 -7.45 3.59 -9.98
C VAL A 32 -8.86 4.03 -10.38
N PHE A 33 -9.05 5.32 -10.57
CA PHE A 33 -10.32 5.92 -10.93
C PHE A 33 -10.25 6.46 -12.36
N PRO A 34 -10.76 5.70 -13.37
CA PRO A 34 -10.79 6.16 -14.76
C PRO A 34 -11.73 7.36 -14.92
N GLU A 35 -11.37 8.30 -15.79
CA GLU A 35 -12.23 9.45 -16.11
C GLU A 35 -13.60 9.05 -16.65
N SER A 36 -13.70 7.93 -17.38
CA SER A 36 -14.95 7.38 -17.89
C SER A 36 -15.94 7.01 -16.79
N ASP A 37 -15.45 6.65 -15.61
CA ASP A 37 -16.29 6.15 -14.53
C ASP A 37 -16.97 7.32 -13.78
N LYS A 38 -18.22 7.09 -13.37
CA LYS A 38 -18.97 8.06 -12.55
C LYS A 38 -18.64 7.94 -11.07
N ALA A 39 -18.27 6.75 -10.63
CA ALA A 39 -17.93 6.45 -9.24
C ALA A 39 -17.14 5.15 -9.15
N SER A 40 -16.41 4.98 -8.03
CA SER A 40 -15.74 3.74 -7.63
C SER A 40 -16.25 3.31 -6.27
N SER A 41 -16.56 2.02 -6.09
CA SER A 41 -17.04 1.48 -4.82
C SER A 41 -15.98 0.59 -4.19
N LEU A 42 -15.81 0.71 -2.87
CA LEU A 42 -14.94 -0.12 -2.04
C LEU A 42 -15.81 -0.91 -1.07
N LYS A 43 -15.52 -2.20 -0.96
CA LYS A 43 -16.08 -3.03 0.09
C LYS A 43 -15.33 -2.78 1.40
N VAL A 44 -16.08 -2.67 2.49
CA VAL A 44 -15.58 -2.43 3.84
C VAL A 44 -16.13 -3.52 4.73
N ASP A 45 -15.25 -4.30 5.35
CA ASP A 45 -15.62 -5.45 6.16
C ASP A 45 -15.28 -5.21 7.63
N ASN A 46 -16.25 -5.38 8.54
CA ASN A 46 -15.97 -5.43 9.97
C ASN A 46 -15.55 -6.84 10.37
N GLN A 47 -14.27 -7.03 10.66
CA GLN A 47 -13.68 -8.32 11.07
C GLN A 47 -13.98 -8.69 12.54
N SER A 48 -14.39 -7.72 13.36
CA SER A 48 -14.83 -7.98 14.72
C SER A 48 -16.10 -8.83 14.72
N LYS A 49 -16.07 -9.95 15.42
CA LYS A 49 -17.22 -10.85 15.57
C LYS A 49 -18.18 -10.42 16.70
N ALA A 50 -17.75 -9.49 17.53
CA ALA A 50 -18.47 -9.11 18.74
C ALA A 50 -18.96 -7.66 18.77
N LEU A 51 -18.24 -6.74 18.12
CA LEU A 51 -18.48 -5.30 18.28
C LEU A 51 -18.80 -4.64 16.94
N PRO A 52 -19.80 -3.75 16.90
CA PRO A 52 -19.99 -2.83 15.80
C PRO A 52 -18.93 -1.73 15.84
N TYR A 53 -18.57 -1.19 14.67
CA TYR A 53 -17.65 -0.06 14.55
C TYR A 53 -18.26 1.04 13.69
N LEU A 54 -17.88 2.29 13.94
CA LEU A 54 -18.13 3.36 13.00
C LEU A 54 -16.95 3.44 12.04
N ALA A 55 -17.24 3.55 10.75
CA ALA A 55 -16.27 3.79 9.69
C ALA A 55 -16.43 5.22 9.20
N LEU A 56 -15.41 6.05 9.40
CA LEU A 56 -15.31 7.41 8.88
C LEU A 56 -14.48 7.40 7.62
N SER A 57 -15.01 7.94 6.53
CA SER A 57 -14.34 7.97 5.23
C SER A 57 -14.23 9.39 4.68
N TRP A 58 -13.07 9.73 4.11
CA TRP A 58 -12.81 11.02 3.46
C TRP A 58 -11.69 10.90 2.43
N ILE A 59 -11.57 11.93 1.60
CA ILE A 59 -10.48 12.06 0.64
C ILE A 59 -9.49 13.11 1.14
N GLU A 60 -8.22 12.91 0.84
CA GLU A 60 -7.13 13.89 1.00
C GLU A 60 -6.44 14.13 -0.32
N ASP A 61 -5.91 15.34 -0.50
CA ASP A 61 -5.03 15.69 -1.59
C ASP A 61 -3.61 15.10 -1.40
N GLU A 62 -2.72 15.35 -2.34
CA GLU A 62 -1.32 14.90 -2.30
C GLU A 62 -0.58 15.44 -1.06
N LYS A 63 -0.95 16.61 -0.54
CA LYS A 63 -0.37 17.24 0.65
C LYS A 63 -0.97 16.73 1.97
N GLY A 64 -1.95 15.82 1.90
CA GLY A 64 -2.65 15.28 3.07
C GLY A 64 -3.71 16.22 3.64
N GLN A 65 -4.13 17.23 2.90
CA GLN A 65 -5.23 18.11 3.30
C GLN A 65 -6.55 17.47 2.87
N LYS A 66 -7.58 17.64 3.72
CA LYS A 66 -8.93 17.15 3.39
C LYS A 66 -9.41 17.78 2.08
N GLU A 67 -9.89 16.91 1.19
CA GLU A 67 -10.26 17.25 -0.18
C GLU A 67 -11.69 16.76 -0.45
N ASP A 68 -12.58 17.66 -0.80
CA ASP A 68 -13.97 17.35 -1.18
C ASP A 68 -14.42 18.07 -2.48
N THR A 69 -13.47 18.75 -3.11
CA THR A 69 -13.70 19.52 -4.35
C THR A 69 -13.71 18.62 -5.58
N HIS A 70 -12.77 17.66 -5.66
CA HIS A 70 -12.63 16.75 -6.80
C HIS A 70 -13.33 15.42 -6.57
N PHE A 71 -13.29 14.91 -5.33
CA PHE A 71 -13.86 13.61 -4.97
C PHE A 71 -14.56 13.66 -3.62
N MET A 72 -15.62 12.87 -3.49
CA MET A 72 -16.34 12.73 -2.25
C MET A 72 -16.54 11.26 -1.91
N ALA A 73 -16.24 10.86 -0.67
CA ALA A 73 -16.53 9.53 -0.15
C ALA A 73 -17.90 9.48 0.50
N LEU A 74 -18.76 8.55 0.10
CA LEU A 74 -20.14 8.44 0.55
C LEU A 74 -20.47 7.00 1.00
N PRO A 75 -21.10 6.83 2.17
CA PRO A 75 -21.37 7.84 3.18
C PRO A 75 -20.07 8.25 3.91
N PRO A 76 -19.96 9.49 4.42
CA PRO A 76 -18.77 9.95 5.14
C PRO A 76 -18.61 9.27 6.51
N ILE A 77 -19.70 8.78 7.06
CA ILE A 77 -19.73 7.99 8.29
C ILE A 77 -20.81 6.93 8.18
N GLN A 78 -20.50 5.72 8.63
CA GLN A 78 -21.46 4.62 8.70
C GLN A 78 -21.12 3.69 9.87
N ARG A 79 -22.16 3.09 10.44
CA ARG A 79 -22.01 2.02 11.42
C ARG A 79 -22.03 0.68 10.69
N ILE A 80 -21.06 -0.17 11.00
CA ILE A 80 -20.95 -1.53 10.45
C ILE A 80 -21.06 -2.51 11.61
N GLU A 81 -22.08 -3.36 11.57
CA GLU A 81 -22.34 -4.35 12.60
C GLU A 81 -21.22 -5.41 12.67
N ALA A 82 -21.14 -6.14 13.76
CA ALA A 82 -20.16 -7.19 13.98
C ALA A 82 -20.23 -8.24 12.86
N GLY A 83 -19.11 -8.52 12.20
CA GLY A 83 -18.99 -9.46 11.09
C GLY A 83 -19.71 -9.06 9.81
N ALA A 84 -20.28 -7.85 9.74
CA ALA A 84 -20.99 -7.35 8.57
C ALA A 84 -20.04 -6.66 7.57
N SER A 85 -20.52 -6.56 6.33
CA SER A 85 -19.88 -5.80 5.24
C SER A 85 -20.73 -4.60 4.86
N SER A 86 -20.08 -3.56 4.39
CA SER A 86 -20.70 -2.37 3.83
C SER A 86 -19.91 -1.88 2.62
N GLN A 87 -20.32 -0.75 2.04
CA GLN A 87 -19.63 -0.12 0.93
C GLN A 87 -19.43 1.37 1.18
N VAL A 88 -18.28 1.88 0.72
CA VAL A 88 -18.05 3.31 0.53
C VAL A 88 -17.94 3.56 -0.96
N ARG A 89 -18.68 4.55 -1.45
CA ARG A 89 -18.66 4.98 -2.84
C ARG A 89 -17.90 6.29 -2.97
N ILE A 90 -16.87 6.32 -3.80
CA ILE A 90 -16.19 7.54 -4.17
C ILE A 90 -16.83 8.07 -5.44
N VAL A 91 -17.32 9.31 -5.40
CA VAL A 91 -17.93 9.99 -6.55
C VAL A 91 -17.04 11.14 -6.98
N LYS A 92 -16.88 11.32 -8.29
CA LYS A 92 -16.17 12.48 -8.85
C LYS A 92 -17.08 13.71 -8.88
N GLN A 93 -16.49 14.86 -8.63
CA GLN A 93 -17.14 16.18 -8.72
C GLN A 93 -16.81 16.86 -10.06
N ALA A 94 -17.50 17.94 -10.36
CA ALA A 94 -17.28 18.68 -11.61
C ALA A 94 -15.84 19.23 -11.73
N ALA A 95 -15.20 19.57 -10.61
CA ALA A 95 -13.84 20.10 -10.59
C ALA A 95 -12.77 19.11 -11.11
N THR A 96 -13.04 17.80 -11.16
CA THR A 96 -12.12 16.82 -11.78
C THR A 96 -11.81 17.14 -13.24
N ARG A 97 -12.66 17.91 -13.93
CA ARG A 97 -12.42 18.38 -15.30
C ARG A 97 -11.21 19.32 -15.41
N GLN A 98 -10.79 19.95 -14.30
CA GLN A 98 -9.67 20.88 -14.24
C GLN A 98 -8.33 20.17 -13.98
N LEU A 99 -8.37 18.89 -13.59
CA LEU A 99 -7.16 18.10 -13.39
C LEU A 99 -6.39 17.90 -14.70
N PRO A 100 -5.05 17.76 -14.64
CA PRO A 100 -4.22 17.47 -15.81
C PRO A 100 -4.75 16.29 -16.60
N LYS A 101 -4.71 16.38 -17.96
CA LYS A 101 -5.21 15.33 -18.85
C LYS A 101 -4.09 14.46 -19.42
N ASP A 102 -2.84 14.91 -19.27
CA ASP A 102 -1.64 14.25 -19.78
C ASP A 102 -1.00 13.27 -18.78
N ARG A 103 -1.49 13.24 -17.54
CA ARG A 103 -0.93 12.42 -16.46
C ARG A 103 -1.96 12.09 -15.38
N GLU A 104 -1.66 11.11 -14.55
CA GLU A 104 -2.42 10.82 -13.33
C GLU A 104 -2.30 11.97 -12.32
N SER A 105 -3.37 12.14 -11.52
CA SER A 105 -3.36 12.96 -10.30
C SER A 105 -3.55 12.07 -9.08
N LEU A 106 -2.82 12.39 -8.01
CA LEU A 106 -2.80 11.61 -6.78
C LEU A 106 -3.70 12.23 -5.73
N PHE A 107 -4.52 11.38 -5.14
CA PHE A 107 -5.30 11.62 -3.95
C PHE A 107 -5.15 10.43 -2.99
N TYR A 108 -5.70 10.56 -1.79
CA TYR A 108 -5.73 9.48 -0.82
C TYR A 108 -7.15 9.27 -0.31
N PHE A 109 -7.62 8.04 -0.35
CA PHE A 109 -8.82 7.64 0.37
C PHE A 109 -8.42 7.19 1.77
N ASN A 110 -9.11 7.73 2.76
CA ASN A 110 -8.91 7.39 4.17
C ASN A 110 -10.16 6.72 4.72
N LEU A 111 -9.95 5.72 5.54
CA LEU A 111 -10.96 5.05 6.33
C LEU A 111 -10.44 4.90 7.76
N ARG A 112 -11.12 5.53 8.72
CA ARG A 112 -10.81 5.41 10.16
C ARG A 112 -11.92 4.65 10.86
N GLU A 113 -11.55 3.63 11.59
CA GLU A 113 -12.46 2.94 12.49
C GLU A 113 -12.57 3.68 13.83
N VAL A 114 -13.79 3.71 14.38
CA VAL A 114 -14.03 4.20 15.73
C VAL A 114 -14.73 3.10 16.52
N PRO A 115 -14.08 2.58 17.57
CA PRO A 115 -14.66 1.54 18.41
C PRO A 115 -15.85 2.10 19.21
N PRO A 116 -16.81 1.26 19.63
CA PRO A 116 -17.87 1.65 20.51
C PRO A 116 -17.31 2.08 21.88
N LYS A 117 -18.04 2.95 22.58
CA LYS A 117 -17.67 3.32 23.94
C LYS A 117 -17.70 2.08 24.83
N SER A 118 -16.71 1.94 25.71
CA SER A 118 -16.72 0.89 26.73
C SER A 118 -17.92 1.08 27.66
N THR A 119 -18.73 0.04 27.81
CA THR A 119 -19.90 0.04 28.72
C THR A 119 -19.54 -0.44 30.13
N SER A 120 -18.24 -0.61 30.43
CA SER A 120 -17.81 -1.04 31.77
C SER A 120 -18.13 0.07 32.79
N ALA A 121 -19.17 -0.17 33.58
CA ALA A 121 -19.73 0.76 34.57
C ALA A 121 -18.83 0.96 35.82
N SER A 122 -17.53 0.62 35.77
CA SER A 122 -16.60 0.94 36.84
C SER A 122 -15.79 2.18 36.46
N GLU A 123 -16.20 3.33 36.95
CA GLU A 123 -15.59 4.65 36.74
C GLU A 123 -14.11 4.75 37.20
N GLU A 124 -13.53 3.70 37.72
CA GLU A 124 -12.15 3.70 38.29
C GLU A 124 -11.10 3.02 37.39
N ARG A 125 -11.47 2.48 36.20
CA ARG A 125 -10.50 1.83 35.33
C ARG A 125 -10.13 2.72 34.14
N SER A 126 -8.83 3.01 34.06
CA SER A 126 -8.26 3.65 32.85
C SER A 126 -8.44 2.72 31.65
N VAL A 127 -9.17 3.16 30.61
CA VAL A 127 -9.42 2.40 29.40
C VAL A 127 -8.65 3.04 28.25
N MET A 128 -7.79 2.27 27.61
CA MET A 128 -7.12 2.67 26.37
C MET A 128 -7.92 2.16 25.16
N GLN A 129 -8.33 3.06 24.28
CA GLN A 129 -8.97 2.71 23.01
C GLN A 129 -8.03 3.05 21.86
N VAL A 130 -7.83 2.10 20.95
CA VAL A 130 -7.02 2.28 19.73
C VAL A 130 -7.95 2.37 18.54
N ALA A 131 -7.81 3.42 17.74
CA ALA A 131 -8.49 3.59 16.46
C ALA A 131 -7.48 3.44 15.33
N MET A 132 -7.75 2.50 14.41
CA MET A 132 -6.90 2.28 13.24
C MET A 132 -7.40 3.13 12.07
N GLN A 133 -6.45 3.57 11.24
CA GLN A 133 -6.75 4.29 10.00
C GLN A 133 -6.04 3.62 8.83
N SER A 134 -6.82 3.27 7.79
CA SER A 134 -6.30 2.87 6.50
C SER A 134 -6.24 4.08 5.57
N ARG A 135 -5.08 4.35 4.99
CA ARG A 135 -4.87 5.40 4.01
C ARG A 135 -4.33 4.77 2.73
N ILE A 136 -5.15 4.72 1.67
CA ILE A 136 -4.81 4.11 0.39
C ILE A 136 -4.76 5.14 -0.72
N LYS A 137 -3.92 4.91 -1.73
CA LYS A 137 -3.76 5.81 -2.87
C LYS A 137 -4.97 5.77 -3.78
N LEU A 138 -5.42 6.93 -4.24
CA LEU A 138 -6.43 7.13 -5.26
C LEU A 138 -5.78 7.84 -6.46
N PHE A 139 -5.67 7.16 -7.59
CA PHE A 139 -5.12 7.69 -8.82
C PHE A 139 -6.27 8.06 -9.75
N TRP A 140 -6.46 9.37 -10.00
CA TRP A 140 -7.31 9.83 -11.08
C TRP A 140 -6.60 9.61 -12.41
N ARG A 141 -7.22 8.85 -13.32
CA ARG A 141 -6.65 8.53 -14.63
C ARG A 141 -7.51 9.12 -15.74
N PRO A 142 -7.04 10.19 -16.41
CA PRO A 142 -7.69 10.76 -17.58
C PRO A 142 -7.85 9.75 -18.72
N GLU A 143 -8.88 9.92 -19.52
CA GLU A 143 -9.14 9.04 -20.67
C GLU A 143 -8.00 9.11 -21.71
N ALA A 144 -7.35 10.28 -21.84
CA ALA A 144 -6.22 10.47 -22.77
C ALA A 144 -5.03 9.54 -22.49
N ILE A 145 -4.89 9.05 -21.24
CA ILE A 145 -3.82 8.13 -20.84
C ILE A 145 -4.36 6.78 -20.40
N ARG A 146 -5.50 6.36 -20.89
CA ARG A 146 -6.07 5.06 -20.58
C ARG A 146 -5.13 3.93 -20.98
N LYS A 147 -4.76 3.07 -20.03
CA LYS A 147 -3.94 1.89 -20.33
C LYS A 147 -4.68 0.89 -21.20
N LYS A 148 -3.99 0.33 -22.18
CA LYS A 148 -4.48 -0.82 -22.93
C LYS A 148 -4.35 -2.08 -22.09
N SER A 149 -5.24 -3.04 -22.33
CA SER A 149 -5.17 -4.32 -21.62
C SER A 149 -3.83 -5.01 -21.89
N GLY A 150 -3.16 -5.45 -20.82
CA GLY A 150 -1.86 -6.11 -20.89
C GLY A 150 -0.66 -5.18 -21.11
N GLU A 151 -0.86 -3.86 -21.17
CA GLU A 151 0.23 -2.91 -21.28
C GLU A 151 1.03 -2.82 -19.97
N LEU A 152 2.31 -3.15 -20.03
CA LEU A 152 3.25 -3.09 -18.92
C LEU A 152 4.02 -1.76 -18.96
N THR A 153 3.34 -0.67 -18.65
CA THR A 153 3.92 0.68 -18.70
C THR A 153 5.08 0.87 -17.74
N GLU A 154 5.09 0.13 -16.65
CA GLU A 154 6.15 0.12 -15.63
C GLU A 154 7.49 -0.43 -16.19
N MET A 155 7.45 -1.23 -17.25
CA MET A 155 8.65 -1.69 -17.96
C MET A 155 9.38 -0.58 -18.73
N ARG A 156 8.79 0.61 -18.82
CA ARG A 156 9.39 1.78 -19.44
C ARG A 156 10.27 2.58 -18.48
N MET A 157 10.30 2.22 -17.18
CA MET A 157 11.21 2.86 -16.22
C MET A 157 12.65 2.74 -16.68
N GLU A 158 13.41 3.80 -16.47
CA GLU A 158 14.83 3.90 -16.79
C GLU A 158 15.64 3.96 -15.49
N PHE A 159 16.72 3.18 -15.44
CA PHE A 159 17.53 3.04 -14.24
C PHE A 159 18.98 3.41 -14.52
N THR A 160 19.60 4.15 -13.60
CA THR A 160 21.03 4.49 -13.64
C THR A 160 21.63 4.29 -12.26
N ALA A 161 22.67 3.46 -12.17
CA ALA A 161 23.41 3.25 -10.92
C ALA A 161 24.40 4.40 -10.70
N SER A 162 24.52 4.89 -9.47
CA SER A 162 25.47 5.92 -9.07
C SER A 162 26.01 5.64 -7.67
N ALA A 163 27.02 6.42 -7.24
CA ALA A 163 27.53 6.35 -5.87
C ALA A 163 26.48 6.72 -4.80
N LYS A 164 25.42 7.44 -5.16
CA LYS A 164 24.33 7.84 -4.25
C LYS A 164 23.20 6.84 -4.18
N GLY A 165 23.23 5.78 -5.00
CA GLY A 165 22.19 4.77 -5.09
C GLY A 165 21.70 4.54 -6.51
N LEU A 166 20.50 4.00 -6.64
CA LEU A 166 19.85 3.71 -7.92
C LEU A 166 18.90 4.85 -8.28
N THR A 167 19.23 5.60 -9.32
CA THR A 167 18.37 6.66 -9.87
C THR A 167 17.37 6.03 -10.83
N ILE A 168 16.09 6.38 -10.67
CA ILE A 168 14.97 5.85 -11.44
C ILE A 168 14.25 7.02 -12.10
N HIS A 169 14.19 7.04 -13.42
CA HIS A 169 13.36 7.94 -14.19
C HIS A 169 12.08 7.24 -14.62
N ASN A 170 10.95 7.86 -14.37
CA ASN A 170 9.64 7.42 -14.80
C ASN A 170 9.18 8.24 -16.01
N PRO A 171 9.36 7.77 -17.26
CA PRO A 171 8.94 8.49 -18.45
C PRO A 171 7.45 8.34 -18.76
N THR A 172 6.69 7.71 -17.86
CA THR A 172 5.27 7.39 -18.08
C THR A 172 4.35 8.43 -17.44
N PRO A 173 3.10 8.54 -17.89
CA PRO A 173 2.12 9.44 -17.30
C PRO A 173 1.48 8.88 -16.00
N TYR A 174 1.99 7.78 -15.46
CA TYR A 174 1.43 7.09 -14.29
C TYR A 174 2.33 7.21 -13.08
N TYR A 175 1.75 7.22 -11.88
CA TYR A 175 2.51 7.03 -10.65
C TYR A 175 3.01 5.59 -10.54
N ILE A 176 4.29 5.40 -10.25
CA ILE A 176 4.88 4.08 -10.05
C ILE A 176 5.33 3.97 -8.58
N THR A 177 4.88 2.92 -7.90
CA THR A 177 5.30 2.64 -6.52
C THR A 177 6.25 1.46 -6.52
N LEU A 178 7.50 1.69 -6.11
CA LEU A 178 8.47 0.64 -5.83
C LEU A 178 8.33 0.23 -4.36
N ALA A 179 8.07 -1.05 -4.12
CA ALA A 179 7.89 -1.61 -2.77
C ALA A 179 8.95 -2.66 -2.43
N TRP A 180 9.87 -2.92 -3.34
CA TRP A 180 10.94 -3.89 -3.16
C TRP A 180 12.19 -3.46 -3.91
N LEU A 181 13.33 -3.54 -3.23
CA LEU A 181 14.66 -3.38 -3.83
C LEU A 181 15.61 -4.39 -3.18
N SER A 182 16.29 -5.20 -3.98
CA SER A 182 17.11 -6.32 -3.52
C SER A 182 18.32 -6.53 -4.41
N LYS A 183 19.43 -7.02 -3.84
CA LYS A 183 20.63 -7.41 -4.57
C LYS A 183 20.63 -8.89 -5.02
N ASN A 184 19.72 -9.70 -4.50
CA ASN A 184 19.71 -11.15 -4.73
C ASN A 184 18.30 -11.72 -4.94
N ALA A 185 17.29 -10.84 -5.05
CA ALA A 185 15.87 -11.15 -5.19
C ALA A 185 15.23 -11.92 -4.01
N LYS A 186 15.98 -12.17 -2.94
CA LYS A 186 15.50 -12.91 -1.76
C LYS A 186 15.33 -11.99 -0.54
N THR A 187 16.26 -11.06 -0.34
CA THR A 187 16.29 -10.20 0.83
C THR A 187 16.28 -8.74 0.39
N MET A 188 15.40 -7.93 0.96
CA MET A 188 15.32 -6.49 0.71
C MET A 188 16.61 -5.81 1.19
N LEU A 189 17.06 -4.79 0.48
CA LEU A 189 18.21 -3.99 0.89
C LEU A 189 17.89 -3.26 2.21
N PRO A 190 18.82 -3.28 3.18
CA PRO A 190 18.63 -2.53 4.43
C PRO A 190 18.44 -1.04 4.16
N GLY A 191 17.50 -0.42 4.88
CA GLY A 191 17.22 1.01 4.74
C GLY A 191 16.47 1.41 3.47
N PHE A 192 16.00 0.45 2.66
CA PHE A 192 15.09 0.76 1.57
C PHE A 192 13.66 0.85 2.11
N ASP A 193 13.07 2.02 1.94
CA ASP A 193 11.64 2.26 2.11
C ASP A 193 10.92 2.29 0.77
N SER A 194 9.61 2.08 0.77
CA SER A 194 8.82 2.18 -0.45
C SER A 194 8.94 3.59 -1.06
N LEU A 195 9.15 3.64 -2.38
CA LEU A 195 9.35 4.88 -3.13
C LEU A 195 8.25 5.03 -4.17
N MET A 196 7.51 6.14 -4.13
CA MET A 196 6.57 6.48 -5.19
C MET A 196 7.17 7.54 -6.09
N ILE A 197 7.14 7.28 -7.41
CA ILE A 197 7.71 8.16 -8.44
C ILE A 197 6.53 8.74 -9.23
N ALA A 198 6.42 10.06 -9.22
CA ALA A 198 5.37 10.77 -9.95
C ALA A 198 5.55 10.61 -11.48
N PRO A 199 4.50 10.89 -12.26
CA PRO A 199 4.60 10.95 -13.71
C PRO A 199 5.72 11.88 -14.18
N PHE A 200 6.53 11.41 -15.14
CA PHE A 200 7.63 12.16 -15.76
C PHE A 200 8.72 12.65 -14.79
N ALA A 201 8.78 12.07 -13.60
CA ALA A 201 9.72 12.45 -12.56
C ALA A 201 10.88 11.47 -12.41
N THR A 202 11.92 11.92 -11.72
CA THR A 202 13.07 11.12 -11.36
C THR A 202 13.20 11.07 -9.84
N ALA A 203 13.53 9.91 -9.30
CA ALA A 203 13.78 9.70 -7.89
C ALA A 203 15.02 8.82 -7.70
N THR A 204 15.64 8.88 -6.52
CA THR A 204 16.79 8.04 -6.18
C THR A 204 16.43 7.15 -5.01
N ALA A 205 16.55 5.85 -5.20
CA ALA A 205 16.41 4.86 -4.14
C ALA A 205 17.78 4.65 -3.46
N SER A 206 17.80 4.73 -2.13
CA SER A 206 18.99 4.37 -1.36
C SER A 206 19.28 2.88 -1.51
N THR A 207 20.53 2.55 -1.81
CA THR A 207 21.01 1.17 -1.89
C THR A 207 21.91 0.80 -0.70
N GLY A 208 22.04 1.72 0.29
CA GLY A 208 23.01 1.56 1.37
C GLY A 208 24.42 1.38 0.81
N ASP A 209 25.16 0.44 1.36
CA ASP A 209 26.53 0.11 0.91
C ASP A 209 26.58 -0.78 -0.34
N TYR A 210 25.42 -1.06 -0.96
CA TYR A 210 25.40 -1.91 -2.15
C TYR A 210 25.58 -1.09 -3.43
N HIS A 211 26.70 -1.32 -4.12
CA HIS A 211 27.07 -0.69 -5.40
C HIS A 211 27.27 -1.74 -6.50
N GLY A 212 26.59 -2.86 -6.44
CA GLY A 212 26.68 -3.90 -7.45
C GLY A 212 25.95 -3.55 -8.75
N SER A 213 26.11 -4.43 -9.74
CA SER A 213 25.53 -4.25 -11.08
C SER A 213 24.13 -4.85 -11.25
N TYR A 214 23.63 -5.59 -10.27
CA TYR A 214 22.34 -6.28 -10.36
C TYR A 214 21.38 -5.82 -9.26
N TYR A 215 20.14 -5.53 -9.65
CA TYR A 215 19.04 -5.22 -8.73
C TYR A 215 17.80 -6.01 -9.11
N SER A 216 17.12 -6.56 -8.12
CA SER A 216 15.75 -7.03 -8.26
C SER A 216 14.82 -6.00 -7.67
N ILE A 217 13.92 -5.44 -8.49
CA ILE A 217 13.01 -4.36 -8.15
C ILE A 217 11.59 -4.90 -8.17
N GLY A 218 10.80 -4.53 -7.16
CA GLY A 218 9.38 -4.83 -7.12
C GLY A 218 8.55 -3.57 -7.18
N TYR A 219 7.65 -3.49 -8.14
CA TYR A 219 6.65 -2.42 -8.24
C TYR A 219 5.26 -2.99 -7.93
N ILE A 220 4.35 -2.10 -7.56
CA ILE A 220 2.97 -2.47 -7.30
C ILE A 220 2.11 -2.06 -8.50
N ASP A 221 1.43 -3.04 -9.10
CA ASP A 221 0.55 -2.82 -10.24
C ASP A 221 -0.79 -2.13 -9.85
N ASP A 222 -1.65 -1.85 -10.84
CA ASP A 222 -2.95 -1.19 -10.64
C ASP A 222 -3.89 -1.98 -9.71
N TYR A 223 -3.69 -3.31 -9.60
CA TYR A 223 -4.49 -4.20 -8.75
C TYR A 223 -3.92 -4.39 -7.34
N GLY A 224 -2.77 -3.77 -7.05
CA GLY A 224 -2.10 -3.89 -5.76
C GLY A 224 -1.16 -5.10 -5.64
N ALA A 225 -0.90 -5.82 -6.73
CA ALA A 225 0.01 -6.95 -6.73
C ALA A 225 1.47 -6.51 -6.91
N LEU A 226 2.37 -7.12 -6.14
CA LEU A 226 3.82 -6.92 -6.29
C LEU A 226 4.32 -7.68 -7.53
N LYS A 227 4.83 -6.95 -8.51
CA LYS A 227 5.51 -7.47 -9.69
C LYS A 227 7.00 -7.25 -9.56
N LYS A 228 7.81 -8.26 -9.89
CA LYS A 228 9.27 -8.18 -9.80
C LYS A 228 9.91 -8.16 -11.18
N VAL A 229 10.90 -7.29 -11.33
CA VAL A 229 11.73 -7.13 -12.53
C VAL A 229 13.19 -7.17 -12.13
N ASP A 230 14.05 -7.54 -13.06
CA ASP A 230 15.48 -7.57 -12.87
C ASP A 230 16.13 -6.41 -13.65
N VAL A 231 17.03 -5.71 -12.99
CA VAL A 231 17.78 -4.57 -13.54
C VAL A 231 19.25 -4.89 -13.51
N GLN A 232 19.88 -4.87 -14.68
CA GLN A 232 21.32 -5.10 -14.84
C GLN A 232 21.99 -3.79 -15.29
N CYS A 233 22.90 -3.28 -14.46
CA CYS A 233 23.66 -2.05 -14.70
C CYS A 233 25.07 -2.39 -15.15
N THR A 234 25.62 -1.62 -16.11
CA THR A 234 27.00 -1.73 -16.57
C THR A 234 27.63 -0.34 -16.50
N GLY A 235 28.43 -0.12 -15.48
CA GLY A 235 29.02 1.19 -15.22
C GLY A 235 27.96 2.26 -14.89
N THR A 236 28.12 3.47 -15.44
CA THR A 236 27.21 4.61 -15.28
C THR A 236 26.18 4.72 -16.42
N ALA A 237 26.15 3.77 -17.34
CA ALA A 237 25.18 3.74 -18.43
C ALA A 237 23.78 3.36 -17.95
N LEU A 238 22.80 3.59 -18.83
CA LEU A 238 21.42 3.15 -18.61
C LEU A 238 21.38 1.63 -18.37
N CYS A 239 20.75 1.21 -17.28
CA CYS A 239 20.67 -0.20 -16.91
C CYS A 239 19.63 -0.92 -17.79
N LYS A 240 19.90 -2.19 -18.08
CA LYS A 240 18.96 -3.05 -18.82
C LYS A 240 17.89 -3.59 -17.88
N LEU A 241 16.62 -3.30 -18.18
CA LEU A 241 15.46 -3.83 -17.48
C LEU A 241 14.95 -5.10 -18.18
N THR A 242 14.65 -6.14 -17.40
CA THR A 242 14.08 -7.39 -17.89
C THR A 242 12.96 -7.87 -16.98
N GLU A 243 11.88 -8.33 -17.60
CA GLU A 243 10.77 -8.94 -16.85
C GLU A 243 11.24 -10.26 -16.22
N ARG A 244 10.94 -10.44 -14.93
CA ARG A 244 11.22 -11.68 -14.27
C ARG A 244 10.17 -12.73 -14.61
N LYS A 245 10.56 -13.79 -15.31
CA LYS A 245 9.71 -14.96 -15.47
C LYS A 245 9.51 -15.60 -14.09
N ILE A 246 8.26 -15.72 -13.67
CA ILE A 246 7.92 -16.45 -12.43
C ILE A 246 8.21 -17.92 -12.72
N ASP A 247 9.19 -18.50 -12.04
CA ASP A 247 9.39 -19.95 -12.04
C ASP A 247 8.12 -20.62 -11.51
N LYS A 248 7.37 -21.25 -12.42
CA LYS A 248 6.14 -21.98 -12.07
C LYS A 248 6.42 -23.19 -11.17
N ASP A 249 7.68 -23.61 -11.08
CA ASP A 249 8.13 -24.80 -10.34
C ASP A 249 8.34 -24.55 -8.83
N ALA A 250 8.29 -23.30 -8.35
CA ALA A 250 8.44 -22.99 -6.92
C ALA A 250 7.19 -23.26 -6.07
N LYS A 251 6.06 -23.69 -6.67
CA LYS A 251 4.81 -24.02 -5.97
C LYS A 251 4.66 -25.51 -5.61
N ALA A 252 5.67 -26.33 -5.89
CA ALA A 252 5.62 -27.80 -5.67
C ALA A 252 6.68 -28.29 -4.65
N ARG A 253 6.97 -27.48 -3.61
CA ARG A 253 7.75 -27.97 -2.45
C ARG A 253 7.18 -27.43 -1.16
#